data_85a80cc0c4d6b9aafff555226cd8dad1
#
_entry.id   85a80cc0c4d6b9aafff555226cd8dad1
#
_cell.length_a   1.000
_cell.length_b   1.000
_cell.length_c   1.000
_cell.angle_alpha   90.00
_cell.angle_beta   90.00
_cell.angle_gamma   90.00
#
_symmetry.space_group_name_H-M   'P 1'
#
loop_
_entity.id
_entity.type
_entity.pdbx_description
1 polymer ?
#
loop_
_entity_poly.entity_id
_entity_poly.type
_entity_poly.pdbx_seq_one_letter_code
_entity_poly.pdbx_strand_id
1 'polypeptide(L)'
;MSSFEGYHPLLTPNFRFDWLTQFRLKQVSQLTHQDLAETAEWVNATMRHTMARTALTWGIERRATHKLVGWGGFERLNLQQKTGRTYLTGPKLPANEQQEIVNRLVHFAQEELGLDDLELEASTNLDTAVLAAAGLLQRGDVWHWQRH
;
A
#
# COMPACT_ATOMS: atom_id res chain seq x y z
N MET A 1 21.87 -0.97 3.88
CA MET A 1 20.40 -1.01 3.70
C MET A 1 20.11 -1.34 2.24
N SER A 2 19.27 -2.33 1.99
CA SER A 2 18.92 -2.72 0.63
C SER A 2 18.05 -1.66 -0.04
N SER A 3 18.14 -1.57 -1.37
CA SER A 3 17.27 -0.72 -2.16
C SER A 3 15.85 -1.29 -2.18
N PHE A 4 14.83 -0.43 -2.16
CA PHE A 4 13.44 -0.86 -2.29
C PHE A 4 13.17 -1.54 -3.64
N GLU A 5 13.89 -1.15 -4.68
CA GLU A 5 13.73 -1.76 -6.02
C GLU A 5 14.06 -3.25 -6.03
N GLY A 6 14.89 -3.71 -5.11
CA GLY A 6 15.25 -5.12 -4.99
C GLY A 6 14.22 -5.97 -4.25
N TYR A 7 13.15 -5.37 -3.74
CA TYR A 7 12.13 -6.14 -3.07
C TYR A 7 11.34 -6.98 -4.06
N HIS A 8 11.10 -8.21 -3.67
CA HIS A 8 10.25 -9.12 -4.44
C HIS A 8 8.78 -8.73 -4.28
N PRO A 9 7.91 -9.12 -5.22
CA PRO A 9 6.48 -8.95 -5.03
C PRO A 9 6.01 -9.55 -3.71
N LEU A 10 5.05 -8.89 -3.05
CA LEU A 10 4.46 -9.42 -1.83
C LEU A 10 3.29 -10.32 -2.23
N LEU A 11 3.25 -11.52 -1.69
CA LEU A 11 2.18 -12.47 -1.98
C LEU A 11 1.40 -12.77 -0.71
N THR A 12 0.07 -12.74 -0.84
CA THR A 12 -0.84 -13.27 0.15
C THR A 12 -1.64 -14.39 -0.51
N PRO A 13 -2.47 -15.15 0.20
CA PRO A 13 -3.25 -16.21 -0.44
C PRO A 13 -4.05 -15.74 -1.65
N ASN A 14 -4.59 -14.52 -1.64
CA ASN A 14 -5.47 -14.04 -2.70
C ASN A 14 -4.93 -12.85 -3.49
N PHE A 15 -3.83 -12.22 -3.07
CA PHE A 15 -3.34 -10.98 -3.68
C PHE A 15 -1.85 -11.02 -3.98
N ARG A 16 -1.46 -10.25 -5.01
CA ARG A 16 -0.07 -9.95 -5.35
C ARG A 16 0.10 -8.44 -5.34
N PHE A 17 1.09 -7.97 -4.59
CA PHE A 17 1.48 -6.57 -4.53
C PHE A 17 2.78 -6.43 -5.32
N ASP A 18 2.76 -5.64 -6.37
CA ASP A 18 3.95 -5.45 -7.21
C ASP A 18 4.04 -3.99 -7.66
N TRP A 19 5.21 -3.59 -8.13
CA TRP A 19 5.40 -2.25 -8.63
C TRP A 19 4.44 -1.98 -9.78
N LEU A 20 3.97 -0.74 -9.90
CA LEU A 20 3.02 -0.36 -10.94
C LEU A 20 3.59 -0.58 -12.34
N THR A 21 4.92 -0.54 -12.49
CA THR A 21 5.60 -0.82 -13.76
C THR A 21 5.45 -2.27 -14.21
N GLN A 22 5.03 -3.18 -13.33
CA GLN A 22 4.83 -4.59 -13.65
C GLN A 22 3.43 -4.88 -14.21
N PHE A 23 2.57 -3.86 -14.29
CA PHE A 23 1.22 -3.99 -14.82
C PHE A 23 1.11 -3.21 -16.12
N ARG A 24 0.16 -3.60 -16.96
CA ARG A 24 -0.09 -2.87 -18.22
C ARG A 24 -0.58 -1.46 -17.91
N LEU A 25 -0.02 -0.48 -18.59
CA LEU A 25 -0.37 0.92 -18.39
C LEU A 25 -1.87 1.16 -18.56
N LYS A 26 -2.50 0.50 -19.54
CA LYS A 26 -3.94 0.60 -19.76
C LYS A 26 -4.74 0.11 -18.55
N GLN A 27 -4.30 -0.96 -17.91
CA GLN A 27 -4.96 -1.50 -16.71
C GLN A 27 -4.85 -0.52 -15.55
N VAL A 28 -3.68 0.09 -15.35
CA VAL A 28 -3.48 1.10 -14.32
C VAL A 28 -4.32 2.35 -14.61
N SER A 29 -4.36 2.78 -15.87
CA SER A 29 -5.17 3.90 -16.33
C SER A 29 -6.66 3.69 -16.02
N GLN A 30 -7.17 2.50 -16.27
CA GLN A 30 -8.57 2.17 -15.98
C GLN A 30 -8.87 2.22 -14.48
N LEU A 31 -7.93 1.76 -13.66
CA LEU A 31 -8.10 1.78 -12.21
C LEU A 31 -8.11 3.20 -11.65
N THR A 32 -7.22 4.05 -12.14
CA THR A 32 -7.06 5.41 -11.62
C THR A 32 -7.98 6.44 -12.30
N HIS A 33 -8.67 6.05 -13.37
CA HIS A 33 -9.52 6.95 -14.17
C HIS A 33 -8.76 8.13 -14.77
N GLN A 34 -7.50 7.92 -15.11
CA GLN A 34 -6.64 8.91 -15.79
C GLN A 34 -6.36 8.47 -17.22
N ASP A 35 -5.97 9.42 -18.09
CA ASP A 35 -5.54 9.03 -19.43
C ASP A 35 -4.14 8.36 -19.36
N LEU A 36 -3.69 7.81 -20.50
CA LEU A 36 -2.43 7.06 -20.53
C LEU A 36 -1.22 7.93 -20.22
N ALA A 37 -1.21 9.18 -20.70
CA ALA A 37 -0.09 10.08 -20.46
C ALA A 37 0.03 10.48 -18.99
N GLU A 38 -1.09 10.84 -18.36
CA GLU A 38 -1.12 11.17 -16.93
C GLU A 38 -0.75 9.95 -16.08
N THR A 39 -1.24 8.78 -16.47
CA THR A 39 -0.93 7.53 -15.75
C THR A 39 0.56 7.21 -15.85
N ALA A 40 1.17 7.36 -17.02
CA ALA A 40 2.60 7.11 -17.21
C ALA A 40 3.44 8.06 -16.34
N GLU A 41 3.08 9.34 -16.28
CA GLU A 41 3.76 10.30 -15.41
C GLU A 41 3.64 9.92 -13.93
N TRP A 42 2.45 9.53 -13.51
CA TRP A 42 2.21 9.13 -12.13
C TRP A 42 3.02 7.88 -11.75
N VAL A 43 3.02 6.86 -12.62
CA VAL A 43 3.80 5.65 -12.39
C VAL A 43 5.28 5.98 -12.27
N ASN A 44 5.80 6.83 -13.15
CA ASN A 44 7.21 7.25 -13.08
C ASN A 44 7.51 8.01 -11.79
N ALA A 45 6.60 8.87 -11.33
CA ALA A 45 6.75 9.60 -10.08
C ALA A 45 6.80 8.64 -8.88
N THR A 46 5.95 7.61 -8.87
CA THR A 46 5.95 6.61 -7.78
C THR A 46 7.29 5.88 -7.72
N MET A 47 7.88 5.57 -8.88
CA MET A 47 9.17 4.89 -8.91
C MET A 47 10.30 5.80 -8.44
N ARG A 48 10.25 7.09 -8.76
CA ARG A 48 11.24 8.05 -8.23
C ARG A 48 11.19 8.13 -6.70
N HIS A 49 9.99 8.14 -6.11
CA HIS A 49 9.82 8.16 -4.66
C HIS A 49 10.31 6.85 -4.02
N THR A 50 10.09 5.73 -4.70
CA THR A 50 10.59 4.43 -4.26
C THR A 50 12.12 4.42 -4.22
N MET A 51 12.75 4.92 -5.27
CA MET A 51 14.22 5.01 -5.34
C MET A 51 14.78 5.96 -4.28
N ALA A 52 14.07 7.03 -3.97
CA ALA A 52 14.45 7.97 -2.91
C ALA A 52 14.12 7.46 -1.51
N ARG A 53 13.45 6.31 -1.37
CA ARG A 53 13.03 5.71 -0.11
C ARG A 53 12.09 6.59 0.73
N THR A 54 11.28 7.40 0.05
CA THR A 54 10.28 8.26 0.71
C THR A 54 8.89 7.68 0.64
N ALA A 55 8.66 6.74 -0.28
CA ALA A 55 7.37 6.09 -0.47
C ALA A 55 7.54 4.74 -1.14
N LEU A 56 6.54 3.90 -0.98
CA LEU A 56 6.40 2.64 -1.71
C LEU A 56 4.98 2.59 -2.25
N THR A 57 4.82 2.32 -3.54
CA THR A 57 3.50 2.22 -4.16
C THR A 57 3.41 0.93 -4.96
N TRP A 58 2.49 0.06 -4.55
CA TRP A 58 2.21 -1.20 -5.25
C TRP A 58 0.85 -1.16 -5.89
N GLY A 59 0.75 -1.75 -7.08
CA GLY A 59 -0.53 -2.21 -7.59
C GLY A 59 -0.90 -3.49 -6.87
N ILE A 60 -2.18 -3.67 -6.58
CA ILE A 60 -2.68 -4.84 -5.86
C ILE A 60 -3.56 -5.64 -6.81
N GLU A 61 -3.11 -6.85 -7.12
CA GLU A 61 -3.76 -7.73 -8.08
C GLU A 61 -4.42 -8.89 -7.36
N ARG A 62 -5.68 -9.19 -7.74
CA ARG A 62 -6.34 -10.41 -7.28
C ARG A 62 -5.75 -11.59 -8.08
N ARG A 63 -5.14 -12.55 -7.38
CA ARG A 63 -4.42 -13.65 -8.02
C ARG A 63 -5.31 -14.55 -8.87
N ALA A 64 -6.54 -14.79 -8.43
CA ALA A 64 -7.46 -15.68 -9.13
C ALA A 64 -7.87 -15.16 -10.51
N THR A 65 -7.99 -13.84 -10.68
CA THR A 65 -8.50 -13.22 -11.90
C THR A 65 -7.43 -12.42 -12.65
N HIS A 66 -6.27 -12.21 -12.04
CA HIS A 66 -5.21 -11.32 -12.55
C HIS A 66 -5.69 -9.89 -12.79
N LYS A 67 -6.73 -9.45 -12.05
CA LYS A 67 -7.25 -8.09 -12.14
C LYS A 67 -6.67 -7.22 -11.06
N LEU A 68 -6.28 -6.01 -11.46
CA LEU A 68 -5.83 -4.98 -10.54
C LEU A 68 -7.05 -4.43 -9.80
N VAL A 69 -7.05 -4.50 -8.46
CA VAL A 69 -8.19 -4.11 -7.63
C VAL A 69 -7.96 -2.83 -6.84
N GLY A 70 -6.74 -2.33 -6.83
CA GLY A 70 -6.40 -1.10 -6.11
C GLY A 70 -4.91 -0.85 -6.16
N TRP A 71 -4.48 0.18 -5.45
CA TRP A 71 -3.07 0.43 -5.18
C TRP A 71 -2.92 0.89 -3.75
N GLY A 72 -1.74 0.68 -3.20
CA GLY A 72 -1.47 1.02 -1.82
C GLY A 72 0.00 0.88 -1.50
N GLY A 73 0.36 1.17 -0.28
CA GLY A 73 1.73 1.08 0.16
C GLY A 73 2.02 2.03 1.30
N PHE A 74 3.11 2.78 1.17
CA PHE A 74 3.59 3.66 2.22
C PHE A 74 3.95 5.02 1.65
N GLU A 75 3.70 6.06 2.42
CA GLU A 75 4.09 7.43 2.11
C GLU A 75 4.67 8.08 3.36
N ARG A 76 5.33 9.23 3.18
CA ARG A 76 5.95 9.96 4.28
C ARG A 76 6.88 9.07 5.11
N LEU A 77 7.61 8.20 4.43
CA LEU A 77 8.57 7.32 5.10
C LEU A 77 9.77 8.12 5.60
N ASN A 78 10.10 7.90 6.86
CA ASN A 78 11.35 8.37 7.43
C ASN A 78 12.00 7.18 8.13
N LEU A 79 12.94 6.55 7.42
CA LEU A 79 13.57 5.32 7.90
C LEU A 79 14.54 5.56 9.05
N GLN A 80 15.05 6.80 9.18
CA GLN A 80 15.91 7.15 10.31
C GLN A 80 15.10 7.25 11.60
N GLN A 81 13.93 7.87 11.55
CA GLN A 81 13.03 8.00 12.69
C GLN A 81 12.08 6.80 12.82
N LYS A 82 12.06 5.92 11.82
CA LYS A 82 11.25 4.71 11.78
C LYS A 82 9.76 5.02 11.84
N THR A 83 9.35 5.99 11.03
CA THR A 83 7.94 6.42 10.93
C THR A 83 7.46 6.34 9.50
N GLY A 84 6.16 6.17 9.32
CA GLY A 84 5.55 6.18 7.99
C GLY A 84 4.04 6.10 8.08
N ARG A 85 3.41 6.26 6.90
CA ARG A 85 1.97 6.17 6.74
C ARG A 85 1.66 5.12 5.69
N THR A 86 0.72 4.22 5.98
CA THR A 86 0.23 3.26 4.99
C THR A 86 -1.13 3.72 4.46
N TYR A 87 -1.47 3.26 3.26
CA TYR A 87 -2.73 3.60 2.63
C TYR A 87 -3.18 2.52 1.66
N LEU A 88 -4.48 2.50 1.38
CA LEU A 88 -5.08 1.67 0.35
C LEU A 88 -6.07 2.52 -0.41
N THR A 89 -5.96 2.55 -1.73
CA THR A 89 -6.82 3.33 -2.62
C THR A 89 -7.43 2.43 -3.67
N GLY A 90 -8.67 2.73 -4.06
CA GLY A 90 -9.40 1.98 -5.06
C GLY A 90 -10.84 1.73 -4.61
N PRO A 91 -11.61 0.94 -5.38
CA PRO A 91 -12.96 0.59 -4.99
C PRO A 91 -12.99 -0.14 -3.67
N LYS A 92 -14.10 -0.02 -2.94
CA LYS A 92 -14.26 -0.73 -1.68
C LYS A 92 -14.36 -2.23 -1.92
N LEU A 93 -13.50 -2.99 -1.25
CA LEU A 93 -13.46 -4.45 -1.33
C LEU A 93 -14.27 -5.07 -0.18
N PRO A 94 -14.64 -6.36 -0.28
CA PRO A 94 -15.22 -7.07 0.85
C PRO A 94 -14.31 -7.04 2.08
N ALA A 95 -14.90 -7.07 3.27
CA ALA A 95 -14.14 -6.90 4.52
C ALA A 95 -13.04 -7.92 4.69
N ASN A 96 -13.25 -9.17 4.29
CA ASN A 96 -12.21 -10.21 4.38
C ASN A 96 -11.02 -9.92 3.46
N GLU A 97 -11.26 -9.32 2.29
CA GLU A 97 -10.18 -8.92 1.39
C GLU A 97 -9.44 -7.70 1.92
N GLN A 98 -10.17 -6.71 2.45
CA GLN A 98 -9.55 -5.58 3.13
C GLN A 98 -8.62 -6.06 4.23
N GLN A 99 -9.07 -7.01 5.04
CA GLN A 99 -8.31 -7.53 6.17
C GLN A 99 -7.00 -8.18 5.72
N GLU A 100 -7.06 -8.98 4.67
CA GLU A 100 -5.87 -9.64 4.12
C GLU A 100 -4.84 -8.61 3.65
N ILE A 101 -5.28 -7.58 2.94
CA ILE A 101 -4.40 -6.54 2.40
C ILE A 101 -3.82 -5.67 3.53
N VAL A 102 -4.67 -5.19 4.44
CA VAL A 102 -4.22 -4.33 5.54
C VAL A 102 -3.25 -5.07 6.46
N ASN A 103 -3.55 -6.33 6.79
CA ASN A 103 -2.66 -7.14 7.62
C ASN A 103 -1.27 -7.27 6.96
N ARG A 104 -1.23 -7.45 5.64
CA ARG A 104 0.06 -7.58 4.94
C ARG A 104 0.84 -6.27 4.96
N LEU A 105 0.15 -5.14 4.77
CA LEU A 105 0.80 -3.82 4.84
C LEU A 105 1.36 -3.55 6.24
N VAL A 106 0.58 -3.81 7.28
CA VAL A 106 1.02 -3.62 8.66
C VAL A 106 2.22 -4.51 8.98
N HIS A 107 2.17 -5.77 8.58
CA HIS A 107 3.27 -6.72 8.77
C HIS A 107 4.55 -6.25 8.07
N PHE A 108 4.43 -5.74 6.85
CA PHE A 108 5.56 -5.19 6.10
C PHE A 108 6.20 -4.01 6.84
N ALA A 109 5.37 -3.12 7.38
CA ALA A 109 5.86 -1.97 8.15
C ALA A 109 6.63 -2.42 9.39
N GLN A 110 6.11 -3.43 10.09
CA GLN A 110 6.70 -3.92 11.33
C GLN A 110 7.99 -4.69 11.09
N GLU A 111 7.99 -5.61 10.13
CA GLU A 111 9.05 -6.60 9.98
C GLU A 111 10.06 -6.24 8.90
N GLU A 112 9.63 -5.67 7.78
CA GLU A 112 10.54 -5.41 6.67
C GLU A 112 11.04 -3.98 6.65
N LEU A 113 10.21 -3.00 7.00
CA LEU A 113 10.65 -1.61 7.14
C LEU A 113 11.17 -1.31 8.54
N GLY A 114 10.79 -2.10 9.53
CA GLY A 114 11.21 -1.88 10.92
C GLY A 114 10.71 -0.59 11.51
N LEU A 115 9.50 -0.15 11.13
CA LEU A 115 8.93 1.08 11.67
C LEU A 115 8.56 0.93 13.13
N ASP A 116 8.68 2.03 13.89
CA ASP A 116 8.23 2.10 15.27
C ASP A 116 6.87 2.79 15.39
N ASP A 117 6.54 3.63 14.42
CA ASP A 117 5.25 4.33 14.34
C ASP A 117 4.67 4.17 12.93
N LEU A 118 3.41 3.80 12.88
CA LEU A 118 2.67 3.68 11.62
C LEU A 118 1.34 4.39 11.74
N GLU A 119 1.02 5.21 10.74
CA GLU A 119 -0.27 5.87 10.64
C GLU A 119 -1.05 5.32 9.45
N LEU A 120 -2.38 5.38 9.56
CA LEU A 120 -3.29 5.16 8.45
C LEU A 120 -4.46 6.13 8.59
N GLU A 121 -4.69 6.94 7.57
CA GLU A 121 -5.80 7.87 7.56
C GLU A 121 -7.10 7.13 7.27
N ALA A 122 -8.13 7.39 8.06
CA ALA A 122 -9.45 6.78 7.85
C ALA A 122 -9.99 7.18 6.49
N SER A 123 -10.54 6.20 5.78
CA SER A 123 -11.10 6.43 4.45
C SER A 123 -12.39 5.61 4.28
N THR A 124 -13.21 6.02 3.31
CA THR A 124 -14.49 5.37 3.06
C THR A 124 -14.36 3.97 2.47
N ASN A 125 -13.21 3.61 1.93
CA ASN A 125 -12.99 2.29 1.35
C ASN A 125 -12.44 1.27 2.35
N LEU A 126 -12.23 1.66 3.61
CA LEU A 126 -11.76 0.74 4.66
C LEU A 126 -12.71 0.74 5.84
N ASP A 127 -13.10 -0.44 6.28
CA ASP A 127 -13.95 -0.62 7.45
C ASP A 127 -13.13 -0.44 8.73
N THR A 128 -13.69 0.26 9.71
CA THR A 128 -12.98 0.51 10.97
C THR A 128 -12.69 -0.79 11.74
N ALA A 129 -13.56 -1.78 11.62
CA ALA A 129 -13.34 -3.10 12.24
C ALA A 129 -12.09 -3.78 11.66
N VAL A 130 -11.81 -3.58 10.36
CA VAL A 130 -10.61 -4.12 9.72
C VAL A 130 -9.36 -3.48 10.30
N LEU A 131 -9.37 -2.17 10.49
CA LEU A 131 -8.23 -1.43 11.04
C LEU A 131 -7.95 -1.83 12.49
N ALA A 132 -9.01 -1.95 13.29
CA ALA A 132 -8.88 -2.40 14.68
C ALA A 132 -8.32 -3.82 14.75
N ALA A 133 -8.82 -4.72 13.89
CA ALA A 133 -8.35 -6.11 13.87
C ALA A 133 -6.89 -6.23 13.41
N ALA A 134 -6.38 -5.25 12.65
CA ALA A 134 -4.97 -5.21 12.23
C ALA A 134 -4.04 -4.69 13.34
N GLY A 135 -4.59 -4.30 14.48
CA GLY A 135 -3.80 -3.82 15.62
C GLY A 135 -3.64 -2.32 15.69
N LEU A 136 -4.38 -1.58 14.88
CA LEU A 136 -4.34 -0.13 14.88
C LEU A 136 -5.32 0.44 15.92
N LEU A 137 -4.97 1.57 16.50
CA LEU A 137 -5.80 2.28 17.47
C LEU A 137 -6.22 3.63 16.88
N GLN A 138 -7.50 3.97 17.02
CA GLN A 138 -8.04 5.21 16.50
C GLN A 138 -7.67 6.39 17.39
N ARG A 139 -7.17 7.47 16.76
CA ARG A 139 -6.92 8.76 17.41
C ARG A 139 -7.46 9.87 16.49
N GLY A 140 -8.68 10.33 16.73
CA GLY A 140 -9.35 11.28 15.85
C GLY A 140 -9.61 10.64 14.49
N ASP A 141 -9.15 11.28 13.41
CA ASP A 141 -9.33 10.79 12.03
C ASP A 141 -8.21 9.86 11.59
N VAL A 142 -7.25 9.56 12.45
CA VAL A 142 -6.06 8.78 12.11
C VAL A 142 -6.00 7.53 12.99
N TRP A 143 -5.61 6.43 12.38
CA TRP A 143 -5.34 5.16 13.06
C TRP A 143 -3.85 4.99 13.22
N HIS A 144 -3.41 4.52 14.38
CA HIS A 144 -2.00 4.41 14.74
C HIS A 144 -1.63 3.03 15.23
N TRP A 145 -0.42 2.64 14.91
CA TRP A 145 0.25 1.52 15.57
C TRP A 145 1.62 2.01 16.04
N GLN A 146 2.00 1.67 17.26
CA GLN A 146 3.30 1.99 17.83
C GLN A 146 3.95 0.74 18.37
N ARG A 147 5.26 0.64 18.17
CA ARG A 147 6.04 -0.47 18.72
C ARG A 147 6.24 -0.25 20.22
N HIS A 148 6.10 -1.34 20.96
CA HIS A 148 6.29 -1.31 22.41
C HIS A 148 7.71 -1.69 22.80
#